data_4a71609f1541101a19bd378bf8841d29
#
_entry.id   4a71609f1541101a19bd378bf8841d29
#
_cell.length_a   1.000
_cell.length_b   1.000
_cell.length_c   1.000
_cell.angle_alpha   90.00
_cell.angle_beta   90.00
_cell.angle_gamma   90.00
#
_symmetry.space_group_name_H-M   'P 1'
#
loop_
_entity.id
_entity.type
_entity.pdbx_description
1 polymer ?
#
loop_
_entity_poly.entity_id
_entity_poly.type
_entity_poly.pdbx_seq_one_letter_code
_entity_poly.pdbx_strand_id
1 'polypeptide(L)'
;MIWDNEAGIGRRNHLADTVSAFCGALATRIVQLKPFDPESKGIVERANQYLETSFLPGRTFTSVEDFNQQLVDWLPIANSRLVRAIRARPTELVDADRAAMIPLPVVAPLLGFQARILLGRDYYVRVHGNDYSVDPSAIGRMVDIRADLHQVIVRLNGVLLATHQRVSGSGRLITDPDHVATAKILRARFQTPRATEPEDTTLLRDLADYDTAFGVSFDTGDVA
;
A
#
# COMPACT_ATOMS: atom_id res chain seq x y z
N MET A 1 16.70 11.78 -14.36
CA MET A 1 15.99 10.75 -15.17
C MET A 1 14.95 11.42 -16.05
N ILE A 2 14.79 10.96 -17.28
CA ILE A 2 13.73 11.44 -18.21
C ILE A 2 12.62 10.37 -18.17
N TRP A 3 11.38 10.82 -18.00
CA TRP A 3 10.23 9.92 -17.88
C TRP A 3 9.05 10.41 -18.68
N ASP A 4 8.20 9.46 -19.07
CA ASP A 4 6.97 9.81 -19.79
C ASP A 4 5.94 10.53 -18.92
N ASN A 5 4.95 11.14 -19.56
CA ASN A 5 3.88 11.84 -18.87
C ASN A 5 2.76 10.90 -18.43
N GLU A 6 3.07 10.04 -17.44
CA GLU A 6 2.14 9.08 -16.87
C GLU A 6 1.48 9.65 -15.60
N ALA A 7 0.19 9.36 -15.44
CA ALA A 7 -0.59 9.85 -14.30
C ALA A 7 -0.04 9.43 -12.93
N GLY A 8 0.60 8.25 -12.86
CA GLY A 8 1.23 7.73 -11.63
C GLY A 8 2.52 8.47 -11.25
N ILE A 9 3.20 9.07 -12.20
CA ILE A 9 4.43 9.85 -11.99
C ILE A 9 4.11 11.30 -11.63
N GLY A 10 3.04 11.83 -12.22
CA GLY A 10 2.60 13.20 -12.01
C GLY A 10 1.82 13.73 -13.19
N ARG A 11 1.28 14.93 -13.04
CA ARG A 11 0.52 15.60 -14.10
C ARG A 11 0.88 17.09 -14.17
N ARG A 12 0.86 17.67 -15.37
CA ARG A 12 1.06 19.12 -15.60
C ARG A 12 2.35 19.63 -14.96
N ASN A 13 3.44 18.90 -15.11
CA ASN A 13 4.76 19.24 -14.55
C ASN A 13 4.84 19.20 -12.99
N HIS A 14 3.85 18.61 -12.32
CA HIS A 14 3.88 18.34 -10.88
C HIS A 14 4.03 16.83 -10.66
N LEU A 15 5.10 16.44 -9.99
CA LEU A 15 5.29 15.05 -9.59
C LEU A 15 4.29 14.68 -8.48
N ALA A 16 3.84 13.43 -8.48
CA ALA A 16 3.10 12.89 -7.35
C ALA A 16 3.98 12.95 -6.08
N ASP A 17 3.38 13.18 -4.91
CA ASP A 17 4.12 13.38 -3.65
C ASP A 17 5.07 12.22 -3.34
N THR A 18 4.63 10.98 -3.57
CA THR A 18 5.45 9.78 -3.39
C THR A 18 6.66 9.73 -4.33
N VAL A 19 6.48 10.20 -5.58
CA VAL A 19 7.57 10.28 -6.58
C VAL A 19 8.52 11.42 -6.22
N SER A 20 8.01 12.54 -5.76
CA SER A 20 8.81 13.67 -5.29
C SER A 20 9.66 13.27 -4.07
N ALA A 21 9.07 12.59 -3.09
CA ALA A 21 9.78 12.06 -1.92
C ALA A 21 10.87 11.05 -2.31
N PHE A 22 10.57 10.16 -3.26
CA PHE A 22 11.54 9.21 -3.80
C PHE A 22 12.72 9.91 -4.49
N CYS A 23 12.44 10.93 -5.32
CA CYS A 23 13.49 11.72 -5.95
C CYS A 23 14.36 12.46 -4.93
N GLY A 24 13.74 13.01 -3.89
CA GLY A 24 14.45 13.66 -2.80
C GLY A 24 15.36 12.70 -2.03
N ALA A 25 14.87 11.50 -1.70
CA ALA A 25 15.65 10.47 -1.01
C ALA A 25 16.85 9.98 -1.82
N LEU A 26 16.73 9.92 -3.15
CA LEU A 26 17.83 9.51 -4.06
C LEU A 26 18.68 10.69 -4.55
N ALA A 27 18.43 11.92 -4.10
CA ALA A 27 19.07 13.14 -4.60
C ALA A 27 19.05 13.24 -6.14
N THR A 28 17.94 12.80 -6.76
CA THR A 28 17.76 12.75 -8.22
C THR A 28 16.62 13.65 -8.68
N ARG A 29 16.54 13.90 -9.98
CA ARG A 29 15.46 14.66 -10.61
C ARG A 29 14.80 13.83 -11.71
N ILE A 30 13.47 13.85 -11.74
CA ILE A 30 12.68 13.37 -12.86
C ILE A 30 12.27 14.57 -13.71
N VAL A 31 12.51 14.49 -15.00
CA VAL A 31 12.02 15.41 -16.01
C VAL A 31 10.92 14.70 -16.78
N GLN A 32 9.70 15.17 -16.65
CA GLN A 32 8.57 14.65 -17.43
C GLN A 32 8.63 15.18 -18.86
N LEU A 33 8.47 14.31 -19.83
CA LEU A 33 8.35 14.67 -21.22
C LEU A 33 7.04 15.42 -21.49
N LYS A 34 7.01 16.23 -22.53
CA LYS A 34 5.77 16.87 -22.96
C LYS A 34 4.77 15.83 -23.44
N PRO A 35 3.47 16.01 -23.15
CA PRO A 35 2.44 15.14 -23.73
C PRO A 35 2.52 15.17 -25.25
N PHE A 36 2.37 14.01 -25.88
CA PHE A 36 2.37 13.86 -27.35
C PHE A 36 3.66 14.29 -28.04
N ASP A 37 4.82 14.17 -27.37
CA ASP A 37 6.14 14.42 -27.98
C ASP A 37 6.85 13.09 -28.27
N PRO A 38 6.68 12.50 -29.48
CA PRO A 38 7.28 11.24 -29.83
C PRO A 38 8.82 11.32 -30.00
N GLU A 39 9.36 12.50 -30.36
CA GLU A 39 10.79 12.66 -30.62
C GLU A 39 11.64 12.51 -29.37
N SER A 40 11.11 12.88 -28.23
CA SER A 40 11.79 12.79 -26.93
C SER A 40 12.04 11.36 -26.44
N LYS A 41 11.33 10.36 -26.99
CA LYS A 41 11.43 8.92 -26.66
C LYS A 41 12.37 8.12 -27.56
N GLY A 42 12.93 8.69 -28.59
CA GLY A 42 13.66 7.98 -29.65
C GLY A 42 14.82 7.07 -29.17
N ILE A 43 15.39 7.28 -27.96
CA ILE A 43 16.42 6.40 -27.39
C ILE A 43 15.78 5.12 -26.83
N VAL A 44 14.68 5.22 -26.11
CA VAL A 44 13.98 4.08 -25.52
C VAL A 44 13.35 3.22 -26.61
N GLU A 45 12.73 3.85 -27.61
CA GLU A 45 12.15 3.15 -28.77
C GLU A 45 13.22 2.37 -29.55
N ARG A 46 14.39 2.97 -29.80
CA ARG A 46 15.52 2.29 -30.42
C ARG A 46 16.06 1.14 -29.57
N ALA A 47 16.07 1.28 -28.26
CA ALA A 47 16.49 0.18 -27.38
C ALA A 47 15.48 -0.98 -27.41
N ASN A 48 14.19 -0.69 -27.40
CA ASN A 48 13.13 -1.69 -27.53
C ASN A 48 13.21 -2.40 -28.89
N GLN A 49 13.29 -1.62 -29.98
CA GLN A 49 13.48 -2.18 -31.33
C GLN A 49 14.74 -3.04 -31.44
N TYR A 50 15.82 -2.66 -30.76
CA TYR A 50 17.03 -3.48 -30.71
C TYR A 50 16.81 -4.82 -30.00
N LEU A 51 16.09 -4.84 -28.88
CA LEU A 51 15.69 -6.09 -28.21
C LEU A 51 14.81 -6.95 -29.12
N GLU A 52 13.81 -6.36 -29.76
CA GLU A 52 12.89 -7.05 -30.64
C GLU A 52 13.59 -7.67 -31.86
N THR A 53 14.57 -6.99 -32.41
CA THR A 53 15.26 -7.44 -33.66
C THR A 53 16.53 -8.27 -33.43
N SER A 54 17.13 -8.19 -32.24
CA SER A 54 18.43 -8.82 -31.98
C SER A 54 18.42 -9.85 -30.83
N PHE A 55 17.45 -9.74 -29.89
CA PHE A 55 17.34 -10.70 -28.79
C PHE A 55 16.23 -11.72 -29.04
N LEU A 56 15.03 -11.30 -29.46
CA LEU A 56 13.86 -12.17 -29.59
C LEU A 56 13.95 -13.19 -30.72
N PRO A 57 14.54 -12.89 -31.93
CA PRO A 57 14.49 -13.80 -33.04
C PRO A 57 15.14 -15.16 -32.75
N GLY A 58 14.42 -16.24 -33.08
CA GLY A 58 14.89 -17.61 -32.92
C GLY A 58 14.93 -18.14 -31.48
N ARG A 59 14.42 -17.39 -30.50
CA ARG A 59 14.33 -17.83 -29.11
C ARG A 59 12.94 -18.33 -28.77
N THR A 60 12.89 -19.26 -27.85
CA THR A 60 11.66 -19.75 -27.21
C THR A 60 11.78 -19.56 -25.70
N PHE A 61 10.69 -19.23 -25.06
CA PHE A 61 10.66 -18.96 -23.61
C PHE A 61 9.59 -19.85 -22.98
N THR A 62 9.96 -20.52 -21.89
CA THR A 62 9.06 -21.42 -21.14
C THR A 62 8.35 -20.70 -19.99
N SER A 63 8.96 -19.63 -19.48
CA SER A 63 8.40 -18.79 -18.40
C SER A 63 9.00 -17.38 -18.46
N VAL A 64 8.51 -16.48 -17.61
CA VAL A 64 9.07 -15.13 -17.43
C VAL A 64 10.49 -15.21 -16.87
N GLU A 65 10.73 -16.14 -15.96
CA GLU A 65 12.03 -16.39 -15.33
C GLU A 65 13.07 -16.84 -16.38
N ASP A 66 12.67 -17.76 -17.27
CA ASP A 66 13.50 -18.23 -18.38
C ASP A 66 13.82 -17.08 -19.36
N PHE A 67 12.81 -16.25 -19.70
CA PHE A 67 13.03 -15.05 -20.49
C PHE A 67 14.08 -14.13 -19.86
N ASN A 68 13.94 -13.84 -18.57
CA ASN A 68 14.85 -12.96 -17.86
C ASN A 68 16.26 -13.55 -17.78
N GLN A 69 16.39 -14.86 -17.58
CA GLN A 69 17.70 -15.52 -17.54
C GLN A 69 18.39 -15.43 -18.91
N GLN A 70 17.68 -15.75 -20.00
CA GLN A 70 18.23 -15.65 -21.35
C GLN A 70 18.61 -14.19 -21.70
N LEU A 71 17.84 -13.19 -21.22
CA LEU A 71 18.16 -11.78 -21.39
C LEU A 71 19.46 -11.40 -20.65
N VAL A 72 19.58 -11.82 -19.39
CA VAL A 72 20.79 -11.59 -18.56
C VAL A 72 22.04 -12.18 -19.24
N ASP A 73 21.93 -13.39 -19.79
CA ASP A 73 23.04 -14.07 -20.47
C ASP A 73 23.42 -13.38 -21.81
N TRP A 74 22.43 -12.77 -22.46
CA TRP A 74 22.66 -12.08 -23.75
C TRP A 74 23.20 -10.65 -23.57
N LEU A 75 22.86 -9.94 -22.52
CA LEU A 75 23.26 -8.54 -22.29
C LEU A 75 24.78 -8.31 -22.34
N PRO A 76 25.64 -9.14 -21.74
CA PRO A 76 27.10 -9.00 -21.89
C PRO A 76 27.58 -9.04 -23.34
N ILE A 77 26.99 -9.94 -24.15
CA ILE A 77 27.31 -10.06 -25.59
C ILE A 77 26.90 -8.80 -26.33
N ALA A 78 25.66 -8.33 -26.07
CA ALA A 78 25.12 -7.12 -26.68
C ALA A 78 25.95 -5.88 -26.35
N ASN A 79 26.38 -5.75 -25.08
CA ASN A 79 27.13 -4.60 -24.58
C ASN A 79 28.61 -4.64 -24.92
N SER A 80 29.14 -5.79 -25.40
CA SER A 80 30.53 -5.90 -25.86
C SER A 80 30.74 -5.44 -27.33
N ARG A 81 29.65 -5.20 -28.07
CA ARG A 81 29.72 -4.73 -29.46
C ARG A 81 30.15 -3.26 -29.55
N LEU A 82 30.84 -2.90 -30.62
CA LEU A 82 31.16 -1.51 -30.92
C LEU A 82 29.89 -0.75 -31.37
N VAL A 83 29.46 0.24 -30.61
CA VAL A 83 28.33 1.10 -30.94
C VAL A 83 28.83 2.33 -31.68
N ARG A 84 28.51 2.42 -32.99
CA ARG A 84 29.03 3.50 -33.86
C ARG A 84 28.69 4.91 -33.38
N ALA A 85 27.50 5.10 -32.82
CA ALA A 85 27.04 6.42 -32.32
C ALA A 85 27.92 6.97 -31.20
N ILE A 86 28.39 6.14 -30.32
CA ILE A 86 29.26 6.53 -29.18
C ILE A 86 30.73 6.18 -29.44
N ARG A 87 31.05 5.51 -30.58
CA ARG A 87 32.39 5.07 -30.97
C ARG A 87 33.11 4.25 -29.90
N ALA A 88 32.39 3.53 -29.07
CA ALA A 88 32.90 2.74 -27.97
C ALA A 88 32.02 1.51 -27.72
N ARG A 89 32.49 0.63 -26.84
CA ARG A 89 31.72 -0.49 -26.32
C ARG A 89 31.08 -0.09 -25.02
N PRO A 90 29.78 -0.31 -24.81
CA PRO A 90 29.12 0.00 -23.54
C PRO A 90 29.85 -0.57 -22.31
N THR A 91 30.41 -1.78 -22.43
CA THR A 91 31.20 -2.43 -21.36
C THR A 91 32.46 -1.64 -20.97
N GLU A 92 33.04 -0.87 -21.89
CA GLU A 92 34.23 -0.04 -21.63
C GLU A 92 33.91 1.27 -20.93
N LEU A 93 32.66 1.75 -21.08
CA LEU A 93 32.21 3.03 -20.54
C LEU A 93 31.53 2.89 -19.17
N VAL A 94 31.05 1.71 -18.82
CA VAL A 94 30.21 1.51 -17.61
C VAL A 94 30.94 1.85 -16.31
N ASP A 95 32.23 1.61 -16.24
CA ASP A 95 33.01 1.89 -15.02
C ASP A 95 33.24 3.40 -14.83
N ALA A 96 33.45 4.13 -15.93
CA ALA A 96 33.50 5.59 -15.89
C ALA A 96 32.15 6.20 -15.49
N ASP A 97 31.04 5.67 -16.02
CA ASP A 97 29.67 6.06 -15.66
C ASP A 97 29.42 5.82 -14.16
N ARG A 98 29.75 4.63 -13.66
CA ARG A 98 29.60 4.27 -12.25
C ARG A 98 30.41 5.17 -11.32
N ALA A 99 31.65 5.51 -11.70
CA ALA A 99 32.49 6.41 -10.93
C ALA A 99 31.93 7.85 -10.83
N ALA A 100 31.13 8.27 -11.82
CA ALA A 100 30.48 9.56 -11.85
C ALA A 100 29.12 9.58 -11.12
N MET A 101 28.57 8.40 -10.78
CA MET A 101 27.30 8.29 -10.05
C MET A 101 27.50 8.67 -8.58
N ILE A 102 26.50 9.33 -8.00
CA ILE A 102 26.43 9.52 -6.55
C ILE A 102 26.10 8.18 -5.88
N PRO A 103 26.68 7.90 -4.71
CA PRO A 103 26.36 6.67 -3.98
C PRO A 103 24.89 6.64 -3.57
N LEU A 104 24.34 5.43 -3.49
CA LEU A 104 22.99 5.24 -2.96
C LEU A 104 22.94 5.67 -1.47
N PRO A 105 21.81 6.23 -1.01
CA PRO A 105 21.66 6.61 0.38
C PRO A 105 21.75 5.38 1.29
N VAL A 106 22.30 5.56 2.49
CA VAL A 106 22.41 4.49 3.51
C VAL A 106 21.02 3.96 3.90
N VAL A 107 20.02 4.83 3.91
CA VAL A 107 18.62 4.46 4.17
C VAL A 107 17.90 4.39 2.83
N ALA A 108 17.40 3.21 2.51
CA ALA A 108 16.60 3.03 1.29
C ALA A 108 15.34 3.90 1.32
N PRO A 109 14.95 4.50 0.19
CA PRO A 109 13.70 5.24 0.11
C PRO A 109 12.50 4.32 0.39
N LEU A 110 11.50 4.84 1.08
CA LEU A 110 10.27 4.11 1.31
C LEU A 110 9.50 4.01 -0.01
N LEU A 111 9.35 2.79 -0.50
CA LEU A 111 8.64 2.49 -1.73
C LEU A 111 7.26 1.89 -1.42
N GLY A 112 6.34 2.07 -2.37
CA GLY A 112 5.03 1.45 -2.32
C GLY A 112 3.94 2.32 -1.70
N PHE A 113 2.82 1.68 -1.43
CA PHE A 113 1.64 2.33 -0.83
C PHE A 113 1.86 2.53 0.66
N GLN A 114 1.51 3.71 1.14
CA GLN A 114 1.50 4.05 2.57
C GLN A 114 0.19 4.77 2.89
N ALA A 115 -0.43 4.37 4.00
CA ALA A 115 -1.62 5.03 4.51
C ALA A 115 -1.68 4.89 6.03
N ARG A 116 -2.37 5.83 6.67
CA ARG A 116 -2.75 5.75 8.07
C ARG A 116 -4.25 5.94 8.16
N ILE A 117 -4.95 4.93 8.66
CA ILE A 117 -6.41 4.89 8.69
C ILE A 117 -6.93 4.42 10.04
N LEU A 118 -8.15 4.79 10.37
CA LEU A 118 -8.90 4.21 11.48
C LEU A 118 -9.39 2.81 11.07
N LEU A 119 -9.00 1.76 11.82
CA LEU A 119 -9.45 0.42 11.53
C LEU A 119 -10.95 0.28 11.83
N GLY A 120 -11.71 -0.07 10.79
CA GLY A 120 -13.16 -0.25 10.87
C GLY A 120 -13.58 -1.48 11.68
N ARG A 121 -14.89 -1.59 11.96
CA ARG A 121 -15.47 -2.73 12.70
C ARG A 121 -15.38 -4.06 11.95
N ASP A 122 -15.22 -4.00 10.64
CA ASP A 122 -14.98 -5.12 9.75
C ASP A 122 -13.57 -5.70 9.86
N TYR A 123 -12.65 -4.99 10.53
CA TYR A 123 -11.23 -5.29 10.72
C TYR A 123 -10.47 -5.58 9.42
N TYR A 124 -10.84 -4.91 8.33
CA TYR A 124 -10.12 -4.96 7.05
C TYR A 124 -9.53 -3.61 6.67
N VAL A 125 -8.42 -3.66 5.96
CA VAL A 125 -7.79 -2.51 5.32
C VAL A 125 -7.80 -2.71 3.80
N ARG A 126 -8.14 -1.65 3.07
CA ARG A 126 -8.16 -1.71 1.59
C ARG A 126 -6.86 -1.20 1.00
N VAL A 127 -6.23 -2.07 0.19
CA VAL A 127 -4.99 -1.74 -0.55
C VAL A 127 -5.18 -2.11 -2.02
N HIS A 128 -5.09 -1.13 -2.91
CA HIS A 128 -5.22 -1.31 -4.37
C HIS A 128 -6.44 -2.17 -4.80
N GLY A 129 -7.59 -1.93 -4.15
CA GLY A 129 -8.85 -2.59 -4.48
C GLY A 129 -9.05 -3.98 -3.89
N ASN A 130 -8.12 -4.46 -3.06
CA ASN A 130 -8.25 -5.71 -2.30
C ASN A 130 -8.34 -5.41 -0.80
N ASP A 131 -9.08 -6.24 -0.06
CA ASP A 131 -9.30 -6.11 1.37
C ASP A 131 -8.48 -7.16 2.13
N TYR A 132 -7.70 -6.71 3.12
CA TYR A 132 -6.80 -7.53 3.93
C TYR A 132 -7.19 -7.45 5.40
N SER A 133 -7.38 -8.60 6.06
CA SER A 133 -7.75 -8.63 7.47
C SER A 133 -6.61 -8.15 8.37
N VAL A 134 -6.97 -7.55 9.49
CA VAL A 134 -6.05 -7.07 10.52
C VAL A 134 -6.51 -7.63 11.86
N ASP A 135 -5.61 -7.75 12.83
CA ASP A 135 -5.98 -8.19 14.17
C ASP A 135 -7.13 -7.32 14.71
N PRO A 136 -8.29 -7.91 15.01
CA PRO A 136 -9.49 -7.18 15.48
C PRO A 136 -9.32 -6.44 16.81
N SER A 137 -8.27 -6.75 17.58
CA SER A 137 -7.95 -6.02 18.81
C SER A 137 -7.62 -4.54 18.58
N ALA A 138 -7.29 -4.20 17.33
CA ALA A 138 -7.00 -2.82 16.90
C ALA A 138 -8.20 -2.06 16.33
N ILE A 139 -9.41 -2.63 16.35
CA ILE A 139 -10.63 -1.94 15.88
C ILE A 139 -10.78 -0.60 16.63
N GLY A 140 -11.09 0.47 15.88
CA GLY A 140 -11.23 1.83 16.41
C GLY A 140 -9.91 2.53 16.69
N ARG A 141 -8.77 1.97 16.28
CA ARG A 141 -7.44 2.59 16.44
C ARG A 141 -6.84 2.96 15.06
N MET A 142 -5.98 3.98 15.09
CA MET A 142 -5.25 4.40 13.88
C MET A 142 -4.13 3.40 13.59
N VAL A 143 -4.19 2.75 12.45
CA VAL A 143 -3.18 1.78 12.00
C VAL A 143 -2.39 2.34 10.82
N ASP A 144 -1.10 2.02 10.78
CA ASP A 144 -0.19 2.35 9.70
C ASP A 144 -0.11 1.17 8.74
N ILE A 145 -0.40 1.42 7.46
CA ILE A 145 -0.37 0.44 6.39
C ILE A 145 0.83 0.73 5.50
N ARG A 146 1.57 -0.32 5.16
CA ARG A 146 2.59 -0.29 4.11
C ARG A 146 2.37 -1.47 3.18
N ALA A 147 2.45 -1.21 1.88
CA ALA A 147 2.42 -2.28 0.90
C ALA A 147 3.46 -2.03 -0.19
N ASP A 148 4.28 -3.02 -0.43
CA ASP A 148 5.21 -3.07 -1.55
C ASP A 148 4.67 -3.96 -2.69
N LEU A 149 5.54 -4.49 -3.56
CA LEU A 149 5.14 -5.38 -4.65
C LEU A 149 4.76 -6.78 -4.17
N HIS A 150 5.19 -7.19 -2.98
CA HIS A 150 5.11 -8.56 -2.49
C HIS A 150 4.20 -8.72 -1.27
N GLN A 151 4.12 -7.72 -0.40
CA GLN A 151 3.44 -7.85 0.87
C GLN A 151 2.69 -6.58 1.29
N VAL A 152 1.68 -6.80 2.12
CA VAL A 152 0.94 -5.77 2.86
C VAL A 152 1.22 -5.95 4.33
N ILE A 153 1.72 -4.92 4.99
CA ILE A 153 2.08 -4.90 6.41
C ILE A 153 1.24 -3.86 7.11
N VAL A 154 0.61 -4.23 8.22
CA VAL A 154 -0.17 -3.32 9.06
C VAL A 154 0.43 -3.26 10.46
N ARG A 155 0.60 -2.05 10.99
CA ARG A 155 1.18 -1.82 12.32
C ARG A 155 0.32 -0.86 13.12
N LEU A 156 0.37 -1.01 14.43
CA LEU A 156 -0.19 -0.06 15.41
C LEU A 156 0.96 0.43 16.31
N ASN A 157 1.30 1.71 16.23
CA ASN A 157 2.40 2.29 17.00
C ASN A 157 3.72 1.48 16.89
N GLY A 158 4.03 1.01 15.68
CA GLY A 158 5.21 0.18 15.42
C GLY A 158 5.03 -1.32 15.65
N VAL A 159 4.02 -1.76 16.41
CA VAL A 159 3.73 -3.18 16.65
C VAL A 159 3.07 -3.79 15.41
N LEU A 160 3.55 -4.94 14.98
CA LEU A 160 3.00 -5.68 13.85
C LEU A 160 1.62 -6.26 14.21
N LEU A 161 0.61 -5.97 13.38
CA LEU A 161 -0.75 -6.48 13.53
C LEU A 161 -1.11 -7.50 12.44
N ALA A 162 -0.59 -7.31 11.23
CA ALA A 162 -0.85 -8.20 10.11
C ALA A 162 0.29 -8.13 9.08
N THR A 163 0.56 -9.28 8.44
CA THR A 163 1.39 -9.38 7.24
C THR A 163 0.70 -10.33 6.28
N HIS A 164 0.41 -9.85 5.07
CA HIS A 164 -0.19 -10.64 4.01
C HIS A 164 0.66 -10.61 2.76
N GLN A 165 0.66 -11.69 1.99
CA GLN A 165 1.16 -11.66 0.63
C GLN A 165 0.25 -10.76 -0.21
N ARG A 166 0.84 -9.81 -0.94
CA ARG A 166 0.09 -8.93 -1.81
C ARG A 166 -0.46 -9.71 -3.01
N VAL A 167 -1.73 -9.50 -3.29
CA VAL A 167 -2.42 -10.14 -4.42
C VAL A 167 -2.60 -9.12 -5.54
N SER A 168 -2.31 -9.53 -6.78
CA SER A 168 -2.55 -8.74 -7.98
C SER A 168 -4.02 -8.74 -8.38
N GLY A 169 -4.49 -7.69 -9.05
CA GLY A 169 -5.90 -7.48 -9.41
C GLY A 169 -6.66 -6.77 -8.31
N SER A 170 -7.99 -6.84 -8.35
CA SER A 170 -8.88 -6.16 -7.40
C SER A 170 -10.08 -7.03 -7.02
N GLY A 171 -10.77 -6.65 -5.93
CA GLY A 171 -11.99 -7.31 -5.46
C GLY A 171 -11.77 -8.60 -4.67
N ARG A 172 -10.53 -8.87 -4.25
CA ARG A 172 -10.24 -10.05 -3.42
C ARG A 172 -10.28 -9.71 -1.94
N LEU A 173 -10.75 -10.67 -1.16
CA LEU A 173 -10.76 -10.64 0.30
C LEU A 173 -9.69 -11.63 0.81
N ILE A 174 -8.67 -11.11 1.48
CA ILE A 174 -7.55 -11.88 2.03
C ILE A 174 -7.71 -11.92 3.55
N THR A 175 -8.03 -13.07 4.08
CA THR A 175 -8.38 -13.26 5.49
C THR A 175 -7.40 -14.20 6.17
N ASP A 176 -6.84 -13.73 7.29
CA ASP A 176 -6.04 -14.56 8.18
C ASP A 176 -6.99 -15.32 9.15
N PRO A 177 -6.87 -16.65 9.27
CA PRO A 177 -7.68 -17.45 10.20
C PRO A 177 -7.55 -17.01 11.66
N ASP A 178 -6.38 -16.56 12.09
CA ASP A 178 -6.13 -16.11 13.46
C ASP A 178 -6.90 -14.82 13.77
N HIS A 179 -7.03 -13.92 12.79
CA HIS A 179 -7.87 -12.73 12.92
C HIS A 179 -9.35 -13.09 13.10
N VAL A 180 -9.83 -14.13 12.39
CA VAL A 180 -11.20 -14.62 12.55
C VAL A 180 -11.41 -15.21 13.93
N ALA A 181 -10.44 -15.98 14.44
CA ALA A 181 -10.52 -16.54 15.78
C ALA A 181 -10.56 -15.45 16.87
N THR A 182 -9.69 -14.44 16.74
CA THR A 182 -9.67 -13.28 17.64
C THR A 182 -11.00 -12.50 17.58
N ALA A 183 -11.55 -12.31 16.38
CA ALA A 183 -12.86 -11.63 16.22
C ALA A 183 -13.99 -12.39 16.94
N LYS A 184 -14.00 -13.72 16.89
CA LYS A 184 -14.99 -14.54 17.60
C LYS A 184 -14.88 -14.37 19.12
N ILE A 185 -13.67 -14.37 19.66
CA ILE A 185 -13.42 -14.17 21.10
C ILE A 185 -13.90 -12.78 21.54
N LEU A 186 -13.52 -11.74 20.80
CA LEU A 186 -13.93 -10.38 21.13
C LEU A 186 -15.45 -10.23 21.09
N ARG A 187 -16.11 -10.78 20.06
CA ARG A 187 -17.57 -10.76 19.94
C ARG A 187 -18.24 -11.46 21.11
N ALA A 188 -17.76 -12.63 21.52
CA ALA A 188 -18.29 -13.36 22.69
C ALA A 188 -18.17 -12.52 23.97
N ARG A 189 -17.04 -11.82 24.18
CA ARG A 189 -16.85 -10.92 25.32
C ARG A 189 -17.83 -9.75 25.33
N PHE A 190 -18.13 -9.19 24.15
CA PHE A 190 -19.14 -8.11 24.02
C PHE A 190 -20.56 -8.58 24.25
N GLN A 191 -20.86 -9.85 23.97
CA GLN A 191 -22.18 -10.44 24.14
C GLN A 191 -22.39 -10.97 25.58
N THR A 192 -21.33 -11.13 26.36
CA THR A 192 -21.46 -11.49 27.79
C THR A 192 -22.06 -10.28 28.52
N PRO A 193 -23.25 -10.37 29.13
CA PRO A 193 -23.81 -9.30 29.89
C PRO A 193 -22.79 -8.88 30.98
N ARG A 194 -22.49 -7.59 31.03
CA ARG A 194 -21.73 -7.05 32.15
C ARG A 194 -22.53 -7.43 33.40
N ALA A 195 -21.90 -8.15 34.33
CA ALA A 195 -22.55 -8.35 35.64
C ALA A 195 -22.99 -6.99 36.15
N THR A 196 -24.28 -6.74 36.12
CA THR A 196 -24.86 -5.59 36.81
C THR A 196 -24.53 -5.80 38.27
N GLU A 197 -23.76 -4.90 38.89
CA GLU A 197 -23.74 -4.83 40.33
C GLU A 197 -25.19 -4.80 40.78
N PRO A 198 -25.57 -5.50 41.88
CA PRO A 198 -26.94 -5.48 42.37
C PRO A 198 -27.30 -4.01 42.49
N GLU A 199 -28.33 -3.60 41.73
CA GLU A 199 -28.88 -2.24 41.85
C GLU A 199 -29.14 -2.00 43.33
N ASP A 200 -28.46 -1.00 43.88
CA ASP A 200 -28.75 -0.55 45.20
C ASP A 200 -30.21 0.00 45.16
N THR A 201 -31.15 -0.86 45.53
CA THR A 201 -32.57 -0.60 45.47
C THR A 201 -32.94 0.62 46.33
N THR A 202 -32.02 1.11 47.16
CA THR A 202 -32.16 2.35 47.92
C THR A 202 -32.17 3.62 47.05
N LEU A 203 -31.76 3.53 45.80
CA LEU A 203 -31.81 4.66 44.83
C LEU A 203 -33.09 4.67 43.98
N LEU A 204 -33.88 3.64 44.01
CA LEU A 204 -35.21 3.62 43.37
C LEU A 204 -36.19 4.29 44.35
N ARG A 205 -36.40 5.58 44.16
CA ARG A 205 -37.52 6.29 44.85
C ARG A 205 -38.83 5.81 44.26
N ASP A 206 -39.80 5.59 45.14
CA ASP A 206 -41.17 5.26 44.71
C ASP A 206 -41.70 6.42 43.84
N LEU A 207 -42.45 6.11 42.79
CA LEU A 207 -43.12 7.11 41.96
C LEU A 207 -43.96 8.09 42.79
N ALA A 208 -44.56 7.62 43.89
CA ALA A 208 -45.30 8.43 44.86
C ALA A 208 -44.44 9.53 45.52
N ASP A 209 -43.11 9.30 45.68
CA ASP A 209 -42.19 10.31 46.22
C ASP A 209 -41.97 11.47 45.23
N TYR A 210 -42.01 11.16 43.91
CA TYR A 210 -41.93 12.18 42.87
C TYR A 210 -43.23 13.02 42.80
N ASP A 211 -44.38 12.37 42.88
CA ASP A 211 -45.68 13.04 42.88
C ASP A 211 -45.78 14.01 44.03
N THR A 212 -45.31 13.60 45.23
CA THR A 212 -45.24 14.45 46.42
C THR A 212 -44.26 15.61 46.25
N ALA A 213 -43.09 15.35 45.65
CA ALA A 213 -42.05 16.36 45.43
C ALA A 213 -42.47 17.42 44.41
N PHE A 214 -43.24 17.04 43.40
CA PHE A 214 -43.75 17.95 42.38
C PHE A 214 -45.13 18.53 42.67
N GLY A 215 -45.75 18.18 43.80
CA GLY A 215 -47.06 18.72 44.23
C GLY A 215 -48.23 18.27 43.33
N VAL A 216 -48.08 17.13 42.67
CA VAL A 216 -49.11 16.55 41.79
C VAL A 216 -49.87 15.48 42.60
N SER A 217 -51.11 15.73 42.94
CA SER A 217 -52.01 14.72 43.50
C SER A 217 -52.97 14.25 42.36
N PHE A 218 -52.85 13.00 41.98
CA PHE A 218 -53.86 12.38 41.14
C PHE A 218 -55.04 12.00 42.06
N ASP A 219 -56.10 12.79 42.00
CA ASP A 219 -57.36 12.45 42.66
C ASP A 219 -57.95 11.25 41.91
N THR A 220 -57.98 10.09 42.54
CA THR A 220 -58.65 8.91 42.05
C THR A 220 -60.17 9.13 42.23
N GLY A 221 -60.72 9.95 41.32
CA GLY A 221 -62.16 10.09 41.25
C GLY A 221 -62.81 8.77 40.89
N ASP A 222 -63.62 8.24 41.76
CA ASP A 222 -64.49 7.11 41.56
C ASP A 222 -65.27 7.29 40.24
N VAL A 223 -65.08 6.35 39.30
CA VAL A 223 -65.95 6.23 38.17
C VAL A 223 -67.09 5.30 38.60
N ALA A 224 -68.22 5.88 38.80
CA ALA A 224 -69.50 5.19 39.00
C ALA A 224 -70.02 4.65 37.64
#